data_77c41f1186c3bc37339381da64ddafe1
#
_entry.id   77c41f1186c3bc37339381da64ddafe1
#
_cell.length_a   1.000
_cell.length_b   1.000
_cell.length_c   1.000
_cell.angle_alpha   90.00
_cell.angle_beta   90.00
_cell.angle_gamma   90.00
#
_symmetry.space_group_name_H-M   'P 1'
#
loop_
_entity.id
_entity.type
_entity.pdbx_description
1 polymer ?
#
loop_
_entity_poly.entity_id
_entity_poly.type
_entity_poly.pdbx_seq_one_letter_code
_entity_poly.pdbx_strand_id
1 'polypeptide(L)'
;DSAATQYDILARNPRLSISLRGFISHKQIGYLDVILTNTILSNFNSLTNNAPYIASVYYYLDGYDSILTSDTGGTTRLSRFSDLSWKDSYDHSDQDEWLERREMHQYSYTQPVPVLTYFKKLSMFKGVVMVNIYEEQLKQLINTSSQLDRFFILDRGGNFLLQGGAQTAQLSPEDKDLLVSRLEQSPDDACRGWVDLSRGKYYVRIIPADCGTYIAACISHSNYYQALYTLLLQFLMVLAAVISTSLWIAYNITKKNFQQI
;
A
#
# COMPACT_ATOMS: atom_id res chain seq x y z
N ASP A 1 -2.56 3.85 7.70
CA ASP A 1 -3.37 3.96 8.93
C ASP A 1 -4.39 5.10 8.88
N SER A 2 -4.03 6.33 8.49
CA SER A 2 -4.96 7.48 8.50
C SER A 2 -6.12 7.32 7.51
N ALA A 3 -5.89 6.88 6.28
CA ALA A 3 -6.93 6.71 5.27
C ALA A 3 -7.90 5.57 5.65
N ALA A 4 -7.37 4.40 6.02
CA ALA A 4 -8.18 3.26 6.43
C ALA A 4 -9.10 3.61 7.62
N THR A 5 -8.60 4.35 8.61
CA THR A 5 -9.39 4.82 9.76
C THR A 5 -10.53 5.74 9.32
N GLN A 6 -10.29 6.66 8.37
CA GLN A 6 -11.33 7.56 7.86
C GLN A 6 -12.42 6.80 7.08
N TYR A 7 -12.04 5.78 6.32
CA TYR A 7 -13.00 4.93 5.61
C TYR A 7 -13.82 4.06 6.54
N ASP A 8 -13.22 3.55 7.61
CA ASP A 8 -13.95 2.81 8.63
C ASP A 8 -14.99 3.68 9.33
N ILE A 9 -14.65 4.93 9.64
CA ILE A 9 -15.59 5.92 10.17
C ILE A 9 -16.75 6.18 9.19
N LEU A 10 -16.46 6.33 7.89
CA LEU A 10 -17.49 6.54 6.86
C LEU A 10 -18.40 5.31 6.70
N ALA A 11 -17.81 4.11 6.69
CA ALA A 11 -18.59 2.88 6.53
C ALA A 11 -19.44 2.54 7.75
N ARG A 12 -19.01 2.92 8.96
CA ARG A 12 -19.71 2.60 10.22
C ARG A 12 -20.60 3.72 10.75
N ASN A 13 -20.55 4.95 10.19
CA ASN A 13 -21.32 6.05 10.72
C ASN A 13 -22.81 5.98 10.27
N PRO A 14 -23.76 5.71 11.21
CA PRO A 14 -25.17 5.53 10.87
C PRO A 14 -25.80 6.79 10.29
N ARG A 15 -25.44 7.97 10.81
CA ARG A 15 -26.00 9.25 10.36
C ARG A 15 -25.60 9.56 8.92
N LEU A 16 -24.34 9.30 8.57
CA LEU A 16 -23.84 9.47 7.21
C LEU A 16 -24.56 8.53 6.24
N SER A 17 -24.72 7.26 6.60
CA SER A 17 -25.40 6.27 5.77
C SER A 17 -26.88 6.62 5.55
N ILE A 18 -27.59 7.11 6.58
CA ILE A 18 -29.00 7.54 6.47
C ILE A 18 -29.12 8.76 5.56
N SER A 19 -28.28 9.77 5.74
CA SER A 19 -28.32 11.00 4.94
C SER A 19 -27.94 10.76 3.49
N LEU A 20 -26.93 9.94 3.23
CA LEU A 20 -26.56 9.52 1.88
C LEU A 20 -27.68 8.74 1.20
N ARG A 21 -28.36 7.86 1.94
CA ARG A 21 -29.53 7.14 1.41
C ARG A 21 -30.64 8.11 1.00
N GLY A 22 -30.96 9.12 1.82
CA GLY A 22 -31.92 10.18 1.47
C GLY A 22 -31.54 10.89 0.18
N PHE A 23 -30.29 11.30 0.06
CA PHE A 23 -29.77 11.98 -1.11
C PHE A 23 -29.75 11.10 -2.37
N ILE A 24 -29.28 9.85 -2.27
CA ILE A 24 -29.23 8.92 -3.41
C ILE A 24 -30.61 8.48 -3.86
N SER A 25 -31.59 8.36 -2.93
CA SER A 25 -32.97 7.95 -3.24
C SER A 25 -33.83 9.02 -3.89
N HIS A 26 -33.35 10.24 -4.03
CA HIS A 26 -34.10 11.42 -4.53
C HIS A 26 -35.44 11.65 -3.84
N LYS A 27 -35.65 11.11 -2.66
CA LYS A 27 -36.83 11.40 -1.82
C LYS A 27 -36.53 12.63 -0.99
N GLN A 28 -37.30 13.69 -1.20
CA GLN A 28 -37.29 14.97 -0.48
C GLN A 28 -35.99 15.29 0.26
N ILE A 29 -35.04 15.83 -0.48
CA ILE A 29 -33.69 16.15 0.04
C ILE A 29 -33.86 17.33 1.00
N GLY A 30 -33.60 17.10 2.28
CA GLY A 30 -33.55 18.15 3.30
C GLY A 30 -32.25 18.95 3.20
N TYR A 31 -32.26 20.16 3.72
CA TYR A 31 -31.04 21.01 3.77
C TYR A 31 -29.86 20.33 4.48
N LEU A 32 -30.14 19.57 5.54
CA LEU A 32 -29.11 18.81 6.27
C LEU A 32 -28.49 17.69 5.42
N ASP A 33 -29.27 17.05 4.55
CA ASP A 33 -28.78 15.99 3.67
C ASP A 33 -27.80 16.54 2.65
N VAL A 34 -28.05 17.72 2.11
CA VAL A 34 -27.15 18.43 1.21
C VAL A 34 -25.82 18.78 1.90
N ILE A 35 -25.88 19.32 3.11
CA ILE A 35 -24.67 19.67 3.88
C ILE A 35 -23.84 18.42 4.17
N LEU A 36 -24.46 17.35 4.64
CA LEU A 36 -23.76 16.10 4.96
C LEU A 36 -23.12 15.47 3.71
N THR A 37 -23.84 15.46 2.59
CA THR A 37 -23.33 14.96 1.32
C THR A 37 -22.14 15.79 0.84
N ASN A 38 -22.23 17.12 0.90
CA ASN A 38 -21.12 17.99 0.55
C ASN A 38 -19.91 17.79 1.49
N THR A 39 -20.15 17.55 2.78
CA THR A 39 -19.06 17.23 3.72
C THR A 39 -18.36 15.92 3.34
N ILE A 40 -19.10 14.88 2.95
CA ILE A 40 -18.54 13.60 2.53
C ILE A 40 -17.75 13.76 1.24
N LEU A 41 -18.31 14.46 0.26
CA LEU A 41 -17.60 14.75 -0.99
C LEU A 41 -16.33 15.56 -0.76
N SER A 42 -16.38 16.54 0.14
CA SER A 42 -15.20 17.30 0.54
C SER A 42 -14.13 16.39 1.17
N ASN A 43 -14.53 15.44 2.01
CA ASN A 43 -13.61 14.47 2.58
C ASN A 43 -13.01 13.54 1.49
N PHE A 44 -13.83 13.06 0.54
CA PHE A 44 -13.33 12.26 -0.60
C PHE A 44 -12.32 13.05 -1.44
N ASN A 45 -12.65 14.29 -1.77
CA ASN A 45 -11.76 15.17 -2.52
C ASN A 45 -10.47 15.49 -1.74
N SER A 46 -10.58 15.69 -0.43
CA SER A 46 -9.41 15.88 0.42
C SER A 46 -8.49 14.66 0.42
N LEU A 47 -9.04 13.46 0.45
CA LEU A 47 -8.27 12.23 0.39
C LEU A 47 -7.54 12.05 -0.94
N THR A 48 -8.24 12.24 -2.06
CA THR A 48 -7.63 12.14 -3.39
C THR A 48 -6.58 13.22 -3.64
N ASN A 49 -6.80 14.43 -3.15
CA ASN A 49 -5.84 15.54 -3.30
C ASN A 49 -4.60 15.38 -2.42
N ASN A 50 -4.74 14.82 -1.22
CA ASN A 50 -3.61 14.64 -0.28
C ASN A 50 -2.83 13.35 -0.52
N ALA A 51 -3.40 12.40 -1.25
CA ALA A 51 -2.79 11.10 -1.56
C ALA A 51 -2.86 10.84 -3.07
N PRO A 52 -1.85 11.26 -3.84
CA PRO A 52 -1.86 11.14 -5.30
C PRO A 52 -2.00 9.72 -5.82
N TYR A 53 -1.66 8.73 -4.99
CA TYR A 53 -1.85 7.31 -5.30
C TYR A 53 -3.31 6.86 -5.21
N ILE A 54 -4.22 7.64 -4.61
CA ILE A 54 -5.67 7.36 -4.62
C ILE A 54 -6.25 7.89 -5.91
N ALA A 55 -6.75 6.98 -6.73
CA ALA A 55 -7.39 7.32 -8.01
C ALA A 55 -8.76 7.93 -7.78
N SER A 56 -9.61 7.28 -6.97
CA SER A 56 -10.97 7.69 -6.70
C SER A 56 -11.56 6.96 -5.49
N VAL A 57 -12.65 7.52 -4.97
CA VAL A 57 -13.44 6.93 -3.89
C VAL A 57 -14.88 6.84 -4.37
N TYR A 58 -15.50 5.65 -4.23
CA TYR A 58 -16.88 5.40 -4.60
C TYR A 58 -17.69 5.00 -3.36
N TYR A 59 -18.93 5.43 -3.34
CA TYR A 59 -19.92 4.99 -2.37
C TYR A 59 -21.18 4.56 -3.11
N TYR A 60 -21.54 3.28 -2.97
CA TYR A 60 -22.68 2.66 -3.62
C TYR A 60 -23.65 2.08 -2.60
N LEU A 61 -24.94 2.29 -2.83
CA LEU A 61 -26.03 1.64 -2.09
C LEU A 61 -26.78 0.70 -3.02
N ASP A 62 -26.97 -0.53 -2.58
CA ASP A 62 -27.68 -1.54 -3.35
C ASP A 62 -29.16 -1.16 -3.53
N GLY A 63 -29.70 -1.47 -4.72
CA GLY A 63 -31.08 -1.13 -5.10
C GLY A 63 -31.28 0.31 -5.58
N TYR A 64 -30.21 1.13 -5.70
CA TYR A 64 -30.29 2.48 -6.27
C TYR A 64 -29.49 2.58 -7.56
N ASP A 65 -30.06 3.25 -8.58
CA ASP A 65 -29.33 3.57 -9.83
C ASP A 65 -28.46 4.83 -9.67
N SER A 66 -27.69 4.88 -8.60
CA SER A 66 -26.81 6.03 -8.29
C SER A 66 -25.60 5.62 -7.50
N ILE A 67 -24.47 6.22 -7.83
CA ILE A 67 -23.19 6.08 -7.16
C ILE A 67 -22.66 7.47 -6.82
N LEU A 68 -22.12 7.65 -5.62
CA LEU A 68 -21.39 8.83 -5.22
C LEU A 68 -19.91 8.61 -5.50
N THR A 69 -19.25 9.53 -6.19
CA THR A 69 -17.86 9.38 -6.57
C THR A 69 -17.09 10.69 -6.44
N SER A 70 -15.82 10.58 -6.04
CA SER A 70 -14.88 11.71 -6.03
C SER A 70 -14.54 12.20 -7.43
N ASP A 71 -14.59 11.35 -8.46
CA ASP A 71 -14.20 11.69 -9.84
C ASP A 71 -15.09 12.79 -10.43
N THR A 72 -16.41 12.68 -10.20
CA THR A 72 -17.36 13.67 -10.70
C THR A 72 -17.68 14.73 -9.65
N GLY A 73 -17.14 14.58 -8.45
CA GLY A 73 -17.47 15.47 -7.31
C GLY A 73 -18.94 15.42 -6.91
N GLY A 74 -19.65 14.33 -7.17
CA GLY A 74 -21.07 14.21 -6.91
C GLY A 74 -21.64 12.82 -7.12
N THR A 75 -22.95 12.78 -7.37
CA THR A 75 -23.68 11.56 -7.71
C THR A 75 -23.81 11.42 -9.21
N THR A 76 -23.59 10.19 -9.69
CA THR A 76 -23.79 9.81 -11.08
C THR A 76 -24.75 8.62 -11.13
N ARG A 77 -25.58 8.52 -12.16
CA ARG A 77 -26.38 7.32 -12.40
C ARG A 77 -25.49 6.15 -12.74
N LEU A 78 -25.75 5.00 -12.14
CA LEU A 78 -24.97 3.79 -12.40
C LEU A 78 -24.99 3.41 -13.90
N SER A 79 -26.13 3.60 -14.56
CA SER A 79 -26.30 3.36 -16.01
C SER A 79 -25.44 4.27 -16.90
N ARG A 80 -24.89 5.37 -16.38
CA ARG A 80 -24.00 6.31 -17.09
C ARG A 80 -22.57 6.31 -16.55
N PHE A 81 -22.33 5.51 -15.53
CA PHE A 81 -21.01 5.43 -14.91
C PHE A 81 -20.08 4.56 -15.76
N SER A 82 -18.91 5.06 -16.08
CA SER A 82 -17.97 4.39 -16.97
C SER A 82 -17.33 3.15 -16.35
N ASP A 83 -17.10 3.18 -15.03
CA ASP A 83 -16.43 2.09 -14.32
C ASP A 83 -17.43 1.20 -13.59
N LEU A 84 -17.83 0.11 -14.23
CA LEU A 84 -18.67 -0.93 -13.64
C LEU A 84 -17.89 -2.22 -13.32
N SER A 85 -16.58 -2.25 -13.52
CA SER A 85 -15.76 -3.44 -13.34
C SER A 85 -15.73 -3.95 -11.89
N TRP A 86 -16.08 -3.08 -10.91
CA TRP A 86 -16.19 -3.43 -9.50
C TRP A 86 -17.47 -4.20 -9.14
N LYS A 87 -18.52 -4.07 -9.98
CA LYS A 87 -19.87 -4.54 -9.62
C LYS A 87 -19.94 -6.05 -9.48
N ASP A 88 -19.29 -6.78 -10.37
CA ASP A 88 -19.25 -8.24 -10.36
C ASP A 88 -18.55 -8.77 -9.10
N SER A 89 -17.42 -8.16 -8.74
CA SER A 89 -16.71 -8.50 -7.49
C SER A 89 -17.58 -8.23 -6.24
N TYR A 90 -18.28 -7.10 -6.20
CA TYR A 90 -19.18 -6.77 -5.09
C TYR A 90 -20.33 -7.77 -4.97
N ASP A 91 -20.95 -8.15 -6.08
CA ASP A 91 -22.13 -9.01 -6.10
C ASP A 91 -21.79 -10.46 -5.68
N HIS A 92 -20.57 -10.93 -5.94
CA HIS A 92 -20.14 -12.30 -5.64
C HIS A 92 -19.31 -12.45 -4.36
N SER A 93 -18.86 -11.36 -3.75
CA SER A 93 -18.05 -11.44 -2.53
C SER A 93 -18.92 -11.62 -1.28
N ASP A 94 -18.60 -12.63 -0.48
CA ASP A 94 -19.18 -12.83 0.87
C ASP A 94 -18.40 -12.09 1.97
N GLN A 95 -17.24 -11.51 1.66
CA GLN A 95 -16.40 -10.82 2.62
C GLN A 95 -16.96 -9.44 2.96
N ASP A 96 -16.75 -8.98 4.21
CA ASP A 96 -17.11 -7.62 4.63
C ASP A 96 -16.12 -6.58 4.12
N GLU A 97 -14.85 -6.99 3.99
CA GLU A 97 -13.79 -6.17 3.43
C GLU A 97 -12.77 -7.04 2.68
N TRP A 98 -12.30 -6.53 1.53
CA TRP A 98 -11.28 -7.21 0.72
C TRP A 98 -10.53 -6.22 -0.17
N LEU A 99 -9.42 -6.69 -0.69
CA LEU A 99 -8.58 -5.98 -1.64
C LEU A 99 -8.53 -6.77 -2.94
N GLU A 100 -8.71 -6.10 -4.07
CA GLU A 100 -8.71 -6.73 -5.39
C GLU A 100 -7.99 -5.89 -6.43
N ARG A 101 -7.25 -6.55 -7.30
CA ARG A 101 -6.65 -5.92 -8.47
C ARG A 101 -7.62 -5.98 -9.63
N ARG A 102 -7.96 -4.84 -10.20
CA ARG A 102 -8.87 -4.74 -11.35
C ARG A 102 -8.46 -3.64 -12.32
N GLU A 103 -9.10 -3.60 -13.46
CA GLU A 103 -8.93 -2.54 -14.44
C GLU A 103 -10.09 -1.54 -14.35
N MET A 104 -9.78 -0.30 -13.97
CA MET A 104 -10.74 0.79 -13.81
C MET A 104 -10.88 1.57 -15.10
N HIS A 105 -12.11 1.82 -15.55
CA HIS A 105 -12.44 2.69 -16.67
C HIS A 105 -12.76 4.11 -16.17
N GLN A 106 -11.79 5.00 -16.15
CA GLN A 106 -11.98 6.37 -15.68
C GLN A 106 -13.00 7.13 -16.54
N TYR A 107 -12.91 6.96 -17.85
CA TYR A 107 -13.88 7.45 -18.83
C TYR A 107 -14.13 6.39 -19.90
N SER A 108 -15.32 6.42 -20.52
CA SER A 108 -15.71 5.44 -21.54
C SER A 108 -14.81 5.41 -22.79
N TYR A 109 -14.04 6.46 -23.02
CA TYR A 109 -13.14 6.62 -24.18
C TYR A 109 -11.65 6.49 -23.82
N THR A 110 -11.31 6.23 -22.57
CA THR A 110 -9.92 6.03 -22.15
C THR A 110 -9.57 4.56 -22.02
N GLN A 111 -8.28 4.25 -22.13
CA GLN A 111 -7.79 2.92 -21.83
C GLN A 111 -8.03 2.60 -20.34
N PRO A 112 -8.34 1.36 -20.00
CA PRO A 112 -8.47 0.94 -18.62
C PRO A 112 -7.14 1.09 -17.90
N VAL A 113 -7.22 1.48 -16.63
CA VAL A 113 -6.04 1.72 -15.77
C VAL A 113 -6.01 0.66 -14.67
N PRO A 114 -4.89 -0.04 -14.47
CA PRO A 114 -4.78 -1.01 -13.41
C PRO A 114 -4.80 -0.32 -12.03
N VAL A 115 -5.73 -0.75 -11.19
CA VAL A 115 -5.92 -0.26 -9.83
C VAL A 115 -6.01 -1.41 -8.85
N LEU A 116 -5.58 -1.12 -7.63
CA LEU A 116 -5.85 -1.94 -6.47
C LEU A 116 -7.04 -1.31 -5.75
N THR A 117 -8.16 -2.02 -5.66
CA THR A 117 -9.38 -1.51 -5.05
C THR A 117 -9.60 -2.16 -3.70
N TYR A 118 -9.68 -1.32 -2.67
CA TYR A 118 -10.13 -1.73 -1.35
C TYR A 118 -11.65 -1.57 -1.27
N PHE A 119 -12.33 -2.63 -0.89
CA PHE A 119 -13.78 -2.70 -0.71
C PHE A 119 -14.12 -2.84 0.76
N LYS A 120 -15.11 -2.09 1.21
CA LYS A 120 -15.69 -2.21 2.56
C LYS A 120 -17.21 -2.19 2.47
N LYS A 121 -17.88 -3.29 2.85
CA LYS A 121 -19.34 -3.33 2.94
C LYS A 121 -19.84 -2.42 4.05
N LEU A 122 -20.99 -1.83 3.83
CA LEU A 122 -21.64 -0.95 4.80
C LEU A 122 -22.33 -1.79 5.88
N SER A 123 -22.17 -1.39 7.14
CA SER A 123 -22.73 -2.13 8.27
C SER A 123 -24.26 -2.02 8.42
N MET A 124 -24.84 -0.91 7.99
CA MET A 124 -26.29 -0.63 8.20
C MET A 124 -27.16 -0.90 6.97
N PHE A 125 -26.62 -0.82 5.79
CA PHE A 125 -27.33 -0.96 4.53
C PHE A 125 -26.54 -1.86 3.60
N LYS A 126 -27.23 -2.54 2.70
CA LYS A 126 -26.54 -3.21 1.60
C LYS A 126 -25.89 -2.15 0.72
N GLY A 127 -24.59 -2.23 0.57
CA GLY A 127 -23.81 -1.26 -0.16
C GLY A 127 -22.32 -1.40 0.16
N VAL A 128 -21.51 -0.57 -0.49
CA VAL A 128 -20.05 -0.67 -0.40
C VAL A 128 -19.41 0.71 -0.55
N VAL A 129 -18.34 0.93 0.21
CA VAL A 129 -17.35 1.98 -0.03
C VAL A 129 -16.16 1.34 -0.73
N MET A 130 -15.67 1.99 -1.77
CA MET A 130 -14.53 1.53 -2.54
C MET A 130 -13.48 2.63 -2.63
N VAL A 131 -12.22 2.24 -2.48
CA VAL A 131 -11.06 3.10 -2.66
C VAL A 131 -10.20 2.52 -3.76
N ASN A 132 -10.10 3.24 -4.86
CA ASN A 132 -9.28 2.85 -5.99
C ASN A 132 -7.90 3.47 -5.85
N ILE A 133 -6.86 2.66 -5.93
CA ILE A 133 -5.47 3.06 -5.77
C ILE A 133 -4.74 2.75 -7.08
N TYR A 134 -4.09 3.76 -7.66
CA TYR A 134 -3.27 3.54 -8.85
C TYR A 134 -2.11 2.60 -8.54
N GLU A 135 -2.04 1.46 -9.24
CA GLU A 135 -1.01 0.45 -9.05
C GLU A 135 0.40 1.02 -9.20
N GLU A 136 0.64 1.78 -10.27
CA GLU A 136 1.97 2.35 -10.56
C GLU A 136 2.39 3.42 -9.55
N GLN A 137 1.47 4.27 -9.11
CA GLN A 137 1.78 5.31 -8.12
C GLN A 137 2.07 4.71 -6.75
N LEU A 138 1.33 3.64 -6.37
CA LEU A 138 1.61 2.90 -5.14
C LEU A 138 2.99 2.23 -5.19
N LYS A 139 3.36 1.60 -6.31
CA LYS A 139 4.70 1.04 -6.52
C LYS A 139 5.79 2.10 -6.40
N GLN A 140 5.61 3.26 -7.04
CA GLN A 140 6.56 4.37 -6.95
C GLN A 140 6.71 4.87 -5.52
N LEU A 141 5.60 5.04 -4.79
CA LEU A 141 5.62 5.46 -3.39
C LEU A 141 6.44 4.49 -2.52
N ILE A 142 6.19 3.19 -2.65
CA ILE A 142 6.91 2.17 -1.89
C ILE A 142 8.39 2.14 -2.29
N ASN A 143 8.70 2.20 -3.58
CA ASN A 143 10.07 2.20 -4.08
C ASN A 143 10.88 3.43 -3.61
N THR A 144 10.22 4.59 -3.49
CA THR A 144 10.88 5.83 -3.06
C THR A 144 11.06 5.89 -1.55
N SER A 145 10.11 5.35 -0.79
CA SER A 145 10.07 5.43 0.67
C SER A 145 10.78 4.27 1.38
N SER A 146 11.12 3.19 0.67
CA SER A 146 11.71 2.00 1.24
C SER A 146 12.95 1.54 0.47
N GLN A 147 13.92 0.96 1.18
CA GLN A 147 15.09 0.30 0.60
C GLN A 147 14.80 -1.20 0.29
N LEU A 148 13.56 -1.50 -0.05
CA LEU A 148 13.15 -2.86 -0.37
C LEU A 148 13.60 -3.25 -1.77
N ASP A 149 14.21 -4.41 -1.90
CA ASP A 149 14.53 -4.97 -3.21
C ASP A 149 13.27 -5.45 -3.92
N ARG A 150 12.33 -6.01 -3.16
CA ARG A 150 11.03 -6.48 -3.65
C ARG A 150 9.97 -6.35 -2.57
N PHE A 151 8.75 -6.12 -3.01
CA PHE A 151 7.57 -6.24 -2.15
C PHE A 151 6.41 -6.88 -2.92
N PHE A 152 5.53 -7.52 -2.18
CA PHE A 152 4.35 -8.21 -2.71
C PHE A 152 3.17 -7.95 -1.79
N ILE A 153 2.00 -7.80 -2.41
CA ILE A 153 0.71 -7.87 -1.71
C ILE A 153 0.02 -9.13 -2.21
N LEU A 154 -0.36 -10.01 -1.28
CA LEU A 154 -1.02 -11.27 -1.57
C LEU A 154 -2.42 -11.27 -0.95
N ASP A 155 -3.34 -11.98 -1.57
CA ASP A 155 -4.63 -12.29 -0.95
C ASP A 155 -4.53 -13.50 0.00
N ARG A 156 -5.64 -13.89 0.62
CA ARG A 156 -5.71 -15.08 1.49
C ARG A 156 -5.41 -16.39 0.77
N GLY A 157 -5.65 -16.43 -0.53
CA GLY A 157 -5.36 -17.60 -1.37
C GLY A 157 -3.90 -17.65 -1.85
N GLY A 158 -3.05 -16.69 -1.44
CA GLY A 158 -1.66 -16.60 -1.89
C GLY A 158 -1.50 -16.03 -3.30
N ASN A 159 -2.56 -15.48 -3.91
CA ASN A 159 -2.46 -14.83 -5.22
C ASN A 159 -1.80 -13.46 -5.08
N PHE A 160 -0.94 -13.13 -6.03
CA PHE A 160 -0.22 -11.86 -6.04
C PHE A 160 -1.12 -10.75 -6.61
N LEU A 161 -1.58 -9.85 -5.74
CA LEU A 161 -2.37 -8.68 -6.13
C LEU A 161 -1.47 -7.56 -6.66
N LEU A 162 -0.31 -7.36 -6.03
CA LEU A 162 0.66 -6.34 -6.42
C LEU A 162 2.07 -6.87 -6.22
N GLN A 163 2.98 -6.48 -7.13
CA GLN A 163 4.41 -6.71 -6.97
C GLN A 163 5.19 -5.48 -7.41
N GLY A 164 6.28 -5.19 -6.71
CA GLY A 164 7.17 -4.07 -7.00
C GLY A 164 8.49 -4.20 -6.29
N GLY A 165 9.31 -3.15 -6.36
CA GLY A 165 10.65 -3.08 -5.79
C GLY A 165 11.69 -2.65 -6.81
N ALA A 166 12.92 -2.40 -6.35
CA ALA A 166 14.03 -2.00 -7.21
C ALA A 166 14.38 -3.06 -8.27
N GLN A 167 14.08 -4.34 -7.99
CA GLN A 167 14.25 -5.45 -8.90
C GLN A 167 12.91 -5.84 -9.53
N THR A 168 12.59 -5.26 -10.69
CA THR A 168 11.32 -5.43 -11.42
C THR A 168 11.11 -6.81 -12.04
N ALA A 169 12.05 -7.72 -11.97
CA ALA A 169 11.91 -9.04 -12.57
C ALA A 169 10.87 -9.89 -11.85
N GLN A 170 9.97 -10.50 -12.61
CA GLN A 170 8.95 -11.41 -12.10
C GLN A 170 9.59 -12.55 -11.28
N LEU A 171 8.90 -12.96 -10.22
CA LEU A 171 9.24 -14.15 -9.46
C LEU A 171 9.06 -15.40 -10.34
N SER A 172 9.95 -16.37 -10.16
CA SER A 172 9.71 -17.70 -10.72
C SER A 172 8.48 -18.35 -10.07
N PRO A 173 7.80 -19.29 -10.73
CA PRO A 173 6.70 -20.03 -10.10
C PRO A 173 7.14 -20.71 -8.79
N GLU A 174 8.34 -21.27 -8.75
CA GLU A 174 8.93 -21.93 -7.57
C GLU A 174 9.11 -20.95 -6.39
N ASP A 175 9.57 -19.72 -6.68
CA ASP A 175 9.72 -18.66 -5.66
C ASP A 175 8.36 -18.25 -5.08
N LYS A 176 7.32 -18.23 -5.93
CA LYS A 176 5.94 -17.91 -5.49
C LYS A 176 5.42 -18.98 -4.55
N ASP A 177 5.54 -20.25 -4.92
CA ASP A 177 5.09 -21.39 -4.12
C ASP A 177 5.82 -21.43 -2.76
N LEU A 178 7.10 -21.07 -2.75
CA LEU A 178 7.89 -20.99 -1.53
C LEU A 178 7.44 -19.85 -0.60
N LEU A 179 7.08 -18.69 -1.14
CA LEU A 179 6.52 -17.60 -0.34
C LEU A 179 5.13 -17.95 0.21
N VAL A 180 4.27 -18.58 -0.59
CA VAL A 180 2.93 -19.02 -0.18
C VAL A 180 3.03 -20.09 0.90
N SER A 181 3.91 -21.09 0.77
CA SER A 181 4.10 -22.13 1.79
C SER A 181 4.58 -21.56 3.13
N ARG A 182 5.35 -20.47 3.12
CA ARG A 182 5.74 -19.75 4.34
C ARG A 182 4.56 -19.04 5.00
N LEU A 183 3.68 -18.49 4.19
CA LEU A 183 2.46 -17.83 4.65
C LEU A 183 1.51 -18.84 5.31
N GLU A 184 1.35 -20.03 4.74
CA GLU A 184 0.52 -21.11 5.29
C GLU A 184 1.03 -21.64 6.63
N GLN A 185 2.34 -21.59 6.89
CA GLN A 185 2.94 -22.04 8.15
C GLN A 185 2.65 -21.11 9.34
N SER A 186 2.35 -19.84 9.11
CA SER A 186 2.10 -18.84 10.16
C SER A 186 1.14 -17.75 9.68
N PRO A 187 -0.15 -18.07 9.45
CA PRO A 187 -1.07 -17.13 8.81
C PRO A 187 -1.43 -15.91 9.68
N ASP A 188 -1.39 -16.06 11.01
CA ASP A 188 -1.80 -15.01 11.95
C ASP A 188 -0.63 -14.19 12.53
N ASP A 189 0.60 -14.68 12.37
CA ASP A 189 1.80 -14.01 12.90
C ASP A 189 2.72 -13.52 11.79
N ALA A 190 3.43 -12.40 12.04
CA ALA A 190 4.43 -11.90 11.15
C ALA A 190 5.56 -12.92 10.94
N CYS A 191 5.56 -13.61 9.82
CA CYS A 191 6.64 -14.54 9.46
C CYS A 191 7.87 -13.75 8.99
N ARG A 192 9.04 -14.10 9.53
CA ARG A 192 10.32 -13.48 9.15
C ARG A 192 11.43 -14.52 9.04
N GLY A 193 12.31 -14.35 8.09
CA GLY A 193 13.49 -15.24 7.97
C GLY A 193 14.18 -15.13 6.63
N TRP A 194 15.29 -15.83 6.54
CA TRP A 194 16.05 -15.97 5.31
C TRP A 194 15.40 -17.01 4.40
N VAL A 195 15.30 -16.66 3.12
CA VAL A 195 14.72 -17.50 2.08
C VAL A 195 15.68 -17.48 0.88
N ASP A 196 15.99 -18.64 0.35
CA ASP A 196 16.76 -18.78 -0.87
C ASP A 196 15.78 -18.77 -2.06
N LEU A 197 15.72 -17.64 -2.75
CA LEU A 197 14.96 -17.47 -3.99
C LEU A 197 15.90 -17.73 -5.18
N SER A 198 15.35 -17.97 -6.35
CA SER A 198 16.09 -18.29 -7.59
C SER A 198 17.21 -17.30 -7.94
N ARG A 199 17.15 -16.07 -7.43
CA ARG A 199 18.13 -14.99 -7.68
C ARG A 199 19.03 -14.66 -6.50
N GLY A 200 18.99 -15.45 -5.44
CA GLY A 200 19.84 -15.25 -4.27
C GLY A 200 19.09 -15.34 -2.95
N LYS A 201 19.81 -15.05 -1.88
CA LYS A 201 19.30 -15.11 -0.52
C LYS A 201 18.67 -13.80 -0.11
N TYR A 202 17.40 -13.85 0.32
CA TYR A 202 16.62 -12.70 0.75
C TYR A 202 16.16 -12.85 2.19
N TYR A 203 16.17 -11.76 2.94
CA TYR A 203 15.44 -11.68 4.19
C TYR A 203 14.02 -11.27 3.87
N VAL A 204 13.06 -12.15 4.17
CA VAL A 204 11.65 -11.97 3.89
C VAL A 204 10.92 -11.71 5.20
N ARG A 205 10.04 -10.72 5.19
CA ARG A 205 9.09 -10.44 6.27
C ARG A 205 7.69 -10.39 5.67
N ILE A 206 6.81 -11.26 6.14
CA ILE A 206 5.40 -11.30 5.75
C ILE A 206 4.58 -10.80 6.95
N ILE A 207 3.71 -9.84 6.71
CA ILE A 207 2.87 -9.19 7.73
C ILE A 207 1.41 -9.32 7.28
N PRO A 208 0.52 -9.86 8.13
CA PRO A 208 -0.91 -9.83 7.84
C PRO A 208 -1.42 -8.38 7.86
N ALA A 209 -2.36 -8.07 6.97
CA ALA A 209 -3.06 -6.81 6.89
C ALA A 209 -4.57 -7.01 7.17
N ASP A 210 -5.24 -5.93 7.58
CA ASP A 210 -6.62 -6.00 8.12
C ASP A 210 -7.67 -6.56 7.15
N CYS A 211 -7.48 -6.37 5.84
CA CYS A 211 -8.43 -6.83 4.81
C CYS A 211 -8.21 -8.29 4.37
N GLY A 212 -7.54 -9.10 5.20
CA GLY A 212 -7.24 -10.50 4.87
C GLY A 212 -6.23 -10.66 3.74
N THR A 213 -5.37 -9.67 3.59
CA THR A 213 -4.23 -9.70 2.69
C THR A 213 -2.92 -9.82 3.48
N TYR A 214 -1.84 -10.09 2.77
CA TYR A 214 -0.50 -10.17 3.35
C TYR A 214 0.44 -9.27 2.59
N ILE A 215 1.31 -8.58 3.32
CA ILE A 215 2.36 -7.75 2.75
C ILE A 215 3.69 -8.45 2.98
N ALA A 216 4.34 -8.89 1.91
CA ALA A 216 5.66 -9.49 1.95
C ALA A 216 6.72 -8.49 1.48
N ALA A 217 7.67 -8.19 2.35
CA ALA A 217 8.83 -7.34 2.08
C ALA A 217 10.09 -8.20 1.99
N CYS A 218 10.89 -8.01 0.94
CA CYS A 218 12.12 -8.77 0.69
C CYS A 218 13.31 -7.83 0.54
N ILE A 219 14.38 -8.13 1.28
CA ILE A 219 15.65 -7.40 1.20
C ILE A 219 16.74 -8.44 0.88
N SER A 220 17.56 -8.21 -0.14
CA SER A 220 18.68 -9.08 -0.49
C SER A 220 19.74 -9.10 0.62
N HIS A 221 20.47 -10.19 0.70
CA HIS A 221 21.55 -10.34 1.67
C HIS A 221 22.57 -9.19 1.56
N SER A 222 22.93 -8.76 0.34
CA SER A 222 23.87 -7.66 0.17
C SER A 222 23.35 -6.33 0.71
N ASN A 223 22.09 -5.97 0.43
CA ASN A 223 21.50 -4.73 0.91
C ASN A 223 21.23 -4.75 2.42
N TYR A 224 20.86 -5.90 2.96
CA TYR A 224 20.67 -6.07 4.41
C TYR A 224 21.95 -5.76 5.22
N TYR A 225 23.11 -6.19 4.71
CA TYR A 225 24.40 -5.96 5.38
C TYR A 225 25.16 -4.73 4.90
N GLN A 226 24.68 -4.03 3.87
CA GLN A 226 25.38 -2.88 3.29
C GLN A 226 25.66 -1.78 4.33
N ALA A 227 24.68 -1.45 5.18
CA ALA A 227 24.87 -0.46 6.24
C ALA A 227 25.94 -0.89 7.23
N LEU A 228 25.96 -2.19 7.59
CA LEU A 228 26.95 -2.74 8.51
C LEU A 228 28.37 -2.69 7.90
N TYR A 229 28.54 -3.08 6.64
CA TYR A 229 29.81 -2.99 5.94
C TYR A 229 30.32 -1.56 5.80
N THR A 230 29.42 -0.61 5.54
CA THR A 230 29.79 0.81 5.45
C THR A 230 30.28 1.33 6.81
N LEU A 231 29.59 1.01 7.91
CA LEU A 231 30.03 1.36 9.24
C LEU A 231 31.37 0.69 9.62
N LEU A 232 31.55 -0.57 9.31
CA LEU A 232 32.79 -1.30 9.52
C LEU A 232 33.96 -0.63 8.79
N LEU A 233 33.75 -0.28 7.52
CA LEU A 233 34.78 0.39 6.71
C LEU A 233 35.13 1.77 7.28
N GLN A 234 34.14 2.56 7.71
CA GLN A 234 34.38 3.85 8.34
C GLN A 234 35.18 3.69 9.63
N PHE A 235 34.82 2.70 10.48
CA PHE A 235 35.54 2.40 11.70
C PHE A 235 37.01 2.02 11.43
N LEU A 236 37.26 1.16 10.43
CA LEU A 236 38.60 0.76 10.02
C LEU A 236 39.41 1.95 9.51
N MET A 237 38.82 2.86 8.76
CA MET A 237 39.50 4.09 8.30
C MET A 237 39.91 4.99 9.45
N VAL A 238 39.01 5.20 10.43
CA VAL A 238 39.33 5.99 11.62
C VAL A 238 40.44 5.34 12.43
N LEU A 239 40.38 4.02 12.63
CA LEU A 239 41.41 3.28 13.35
C LEU A 239 42.79 3.40 12.65
N ALA A 240 42.83 3.24 11.33
CA ALA A 240 44.04 3.42 10.55
C ALA A 240 44.63 4.82 10.64
N ALA A 241 43.76 5.87 10.64
CA ALA A 241 44.19 7.24 10.82
C ALA A 241 44.81 7.48 12.22
N VAL A 242 44.16 6.93 13.27
CA VAL A 242 44.67 7.03 14.64
C VAL A 242 46.04 6.33 14.80
N ILE A 243 46.17 5.14 14.27
CA ILE A 243 47.45 4.40 14.26
C ILE A 243 48.53 5.17 13.52
N SER A 244 48.23 5.68 12.32
CA SER A 244 49.16 6.43 11.49
C SER A 244 49.64 7.71 12.18
N THR A 245 48.71 8.46 12.78
CA THR A 245 49.06 9.68 13.52
C THR A 245 49.87 9.39 14.77
N SER A 246 49.57 8.31 15.51
CA SER A 246 50.31 7.87 16.66
C SER A 246 51.77 7.47 16.31
N LEU A 247 51.95 6.72 15.24
CA LEU A 247 53.24 6.33 14.69
C LEU A 247 54.06 7.55 14.22
N TRP A 248 53.37 8.51 13.53
CA TRP A 248 54.03 9.74 13.12
C TRP A 248 54.53 10.59 14.29
N ILE A 249 53.69 10.74 15.32
CA ILE A 249 54.05 11.46 16.55
C ILE A 249 55.25 10.75 17.23
N ALA A 250 55.17 9.44 17.45
CA ALA A 250 56.26 8.63 18.03
C ALA A 250 57.56 8.78 17.26
N TYR A 251 57.50 8.70 15.90
CA TYR A 251 58.66 8.90 15.05
C TYR A 251 59.30 10.29 15.23
N ASN A 252 58.49 11.36 15.27
CA ASN A 252 58.99 12.72 15.42
C ASN A 252 59.60 12.97 16.79
N ILE A 253 59.02 12.41 17.87
CA ILE A 253 59.57 12.51 19.21
C ILE A 253 60.90 11.79 19.28
N THR A 254 60.98 10.55 18.74
CA THR A 254 62.21 9.77 18.74
C THR A 254 63.31 10.46 17.96
N LYS A 255 63.04 10.95 16.74
CA LYS A 255 63.97 11.70 15.90
C LYS A 255 64.51 12.95 16.62
N LYS A 256 63.67 13.69 17.32
CA LYS A 256 64.08 14.89 18.08
C LYS A 256 64.98 14.57 19.27
N ASN A 257 64.71 13.50 19.95
CA ASN A 257 65.54 13.03 21.10
C ASN A 257 66.90 12.51 20.63
N PHE A 258 67.03 11.83 19.48
CA PHE A 258 68.29 11.39 18.94
C PHE A 258 69.15 12.49 18.30
N GLN A 259 68.59 13.65 17.96
CA GLN A 259 69.37 14.81 17.44
C GLN A 259 69.97 15.68 18.56
N GLN A 260 69.65 15.43 19.80
CA GLN A 260 70.16 16.14 20.98
C GLN A 260 71.29 15.43 21.73
N ILE A 261 71.73 14.25 21.21
CA ILE A 261 72.92 13.50 21.61
C ILE A 261 73.99 13.69 20.56
#